data_eb32745c6a345bc913efe2ec24e7576c
#
_entry.id   eb32745c6a345bc913efe2ec24e7576c
#
_cell.length_a   1.000
_cell.length_b   1.000
_cell.length_c   1.000
_cell.angle_alpha   90.00
_cell.angle_beta   90.00
_cell.angle_gamma   90.00
#
_symmetry.space_group_name_H-M   'P 1'
#
loop_
_entity.id
_entity.type
_entity.pdbx_description
1 polymer ?
#
loop_
_entity_poly.entity_id
_entity_poly.type
_entity_poly.pdbx_seq_one_letter_code
_entity_poly.pdbx_strand_id
1 'polypeptide(L)'
;MNVTAHKRLAAILFSYILLFSAPFLLPEMRFWQLLLMAGLLIGVNSVFLFFGRRKESRRRAVAILALVLAAVCVALLYGWSFSKNRIEKYQALADGEEHNAVGYVSEVLYEKPYGSSYYIKLISVDGEKANVKISLSIPFAGELSPYEEISFFCVFSENEADYDSYLKSKGVVISGTAEDFSVTGTHRRELLSWAENIRAWIAGNFETYIGGREAGFATALLTGNRDTLDGQLRLAYKRLGLSHILAVSGLHLSVIVGGADFLMRKLTVSKRKKNAFLLVLILFFAMICGFSSSVTRAAIMLGLFYLAELLGERSDSLTSLIFAVTLILIVRPFSVYDAGLW
;
A
#
# COMPACT_ATOMS: atom_id res chain seq x y z
N MET A 1 20.27 5.21 22.27
CA MET A 1 20.79 5.53 20.90
C MET A 1 20.89 7.06 20.76
N ASN A 2 21.99 7.60 20.26
CA ASN A 2 22.19 9.06 20.23
C ASN A 2 21.28 9.74 19.20
N VAL A 3 20.69 10.90 19.53
CA VAL A 3 19.83 11.74 18.64
C VAL A 3 20.47 11.95 17.26
N THR A 4 21.78 12.02 17.18
CA THR A 4 22.54 12.14 15.93
C THR A 4 22.46 10.88 15.04
N ALA A 5 22.29 9.68 15.60
CA ALA A 5 22.18 8.45 14.84
C ALA A 5 20.81 8.34 14.15
N HIS A 6 19.72 8.73 14.81
CA HIS A 6 18.40 8.77 14.22
C HIS A 6 18.33 9.74 13.03
N LYS A 7 18.85 10.96 13.19
CA LYS A 7 18.88 11.95 12.08
C LYS A 7 19.68 11.47 10.87
N ARG A 8 20.74 10.70 11.07
CA ARG A 8 21.54 10.12 9.97
C ARG A 8 20.77 9.01 9.25
N LEU A 9 20.13 8.10 10.00
CA LEU A 9 19.30 7.07 9.43
C LEU A 9 18.14 7.68 8.62
N ALA A 10 17.49 8.70 9.18
CA ALA A 10 16.43 9.43 8.48
C ALA A 10 16.90 10.02 7.15
N ALA A 11 18.09 10.65 7.11
CA ALA A 11 18.64 11.23 5.89
C ALA A 11 18.92 10.16 4.80
N ILE A 12 19.46 9.00 5.20
CA ILE A 12 19.73 7.88 4.27
C ILE A 12 18.41 7.34 3.68
N LEU A 13 17.42 7.07 4.54
CA LEU A 13 16.13 6.55 4.11
C LEU A 13 15.36 7.57 3.27
N PHE A 14 15.44 8.86 3.60
CA PHE A 14 14.83 9.92 2.80
C PHE A 14 15.45 10.01 1.39
N SER A 15 16.76 9.87 1.28
CA SER A 15 17.43 9.80 -0.02
C SER A 15 16.97 8.58 -0.84
N TYR A 16 16.76 7.43 -0.18
CA TYR A 16 16.19 6.25 -0.81
C TYR A 16 14.79 6.52 -1.37
N ILE A 17 13.90 7.12 -0.56
CA ILE A 17 12.51 7.44 -0.98
C ILE A 17 12.53 8.35 -2.21
N LEU A 18 13.30 9.43 -2.17
CA LEU A 18 13.37 10.38 -3.28
C LEU A 18 13.84 9.73 -4.58
N LEU A 19 14.90 8.93 -4.52
CA LEU A 19 15.45 8.29 -5.70
C LEU A 19 14.58 7.15 -6.23
N PHE A 20 13.96 6.39 -5.33
CA PHE A 20 13.05 5.32 -5.72
C PHE A 20 11.78 5.87 -6.40
N SER A 21 11.19 6.93 -5.83
CA SER A 21 9.93 7.47 -6.33
C SER A 21 10.06 8.35 -7.58
N ALA A 22 11.23 8.95 -7.80
CA ALA A 22 11.45 9.87 -8.91
C ALA A 22 11.12 9.30 -10.31
N PRO A 23 11.53 8.09 -10.70
CA PRO A 23 11.21 7.53 -12.02
C PRO A 23 9.71 7.31 -12.25
N PHE A 24 8.97 7.08 -11.16
CA PHE A 24 7.54 6.80 -11.23
C PHE A 24 6.68 8.07 -11.23
N LEU A 25 7.12 9.11 -10.51
CA LEU A 25 6.39 10.38 -10.42
C LEU A 25 6.74 11.34 -11.56
N LEU A 26 7.90 11.16 -12.17
CA LEU A 26 8.42 11.98 -13.24
C LEU A 26 8.85 11.10 -14.44
N PRO A 27 7.90 10.52 -15.18
CA PRO A 27 8.19 9.54 -16.25
C PRO A 27 9.03 10.12 -17.39
N GLU A 28 9.06 11.44 -17.58
CA GLU A 28 9.89 12.12 -18.59
C GLU A 28 11.36 12.27 -18.18
N MET A 29 11.71 11.90 -16.93
CA MET A 29 13.10 12.00 -16.48
C MET A 29 13.98 10.98 -17.19
N ARG A 30 15.03 11.51 -17.85
CA ARG A 30 16.05 10.69 -18.47
C ARG A 30 16.99 10.11 -17.40
N PHE A 31 17.54 8.93 -17.66
CA PHE A 31 18.46 8.22 -16.76
C PHE A 31 19.57 9.10 -16.14
N TRP A 32 20.19 10.05 -16.97
CA TRP A 32 21.23 10.99 -16.50
C TRP A 32 20.74 12.06 -15.53
N GLN A 33 19.39 12.40 -15.50
CA GLN A 33 18.81 13.29 -14.52
C GLN A 33 18.66 12.59 -13.18
N LEU A 34 18.35 11.29 -13.18
CA LEU A 34 18.37 10.44 -11.98
C LEU A 34 19.77 10.33 -11.39
N LEU A 35 20.80 10.16 -12.25
CA LEU A 35 22.18 10.14 -11.80
C LEU A 35 22.63 11.48 -11.21
N LEU A 36 22.26 12.61 -11.82
CA LEU A 36 22.51 13.93 -11.27
C LEU A 36 21.84 14.14 -9.91
N MET A 37 20.57 13.75 -9.78
CA MET A 37 19.84 13.82 -8.53
C MET A 37 20.47 12.93 -7.46
N ALA A 38 20.87 11.72 -7.81
CA ALA A 38 21.62 10.82 -6.93
C ALA A 38 22.94 11.45 -6.48
N GLY A 39 23.72 12.02 -7.40
CA GLY A 39 24.97 12.72 -7.12
C GLY A 39 24.76 13.91 -6.18
N LEU A 40 23.74 14.71 -6.40
CA LEU A 40 23.38 15.86 -5.56
C LEU A 40 22.99 15.42 -4.14
N LEU A 41 22.15 14.37 -4.01
CA LEU A 41 21.77 13.81 -2.70
C LEU A 41 22.97 13.22 -1.95
N ILE A 42 23.87 12.54 -2.65
CA ILE A 42 25.13 12.05 -2.08
C ILE A 42 25.99 13.24 -1.62
N GLY A 43 26.10 14.30 -2.43
CA GLY A 43 26.81 15.53 -2.08
C GLY A 43 26.27 16.19 -0.83
N VAL A 44 24.93 16.41 -0.75
CA VAL A 44 24.26 16.99 0.41
C VAL A 44 24.46 16.13 1.66
N ASN A 45 24.29 14.81 1.56
CA ASN A 45 24.54 13.89 2.68
C ASN A 45 26.01 13.92 3.11
N SER A 46 26.96 14.03 2.17
CA SER A 46 28.39 14.12 2.44
C SER A 46 28.75 15.42 3.19
N VAL A 47 28.19 16.55 2.73
CA VAL A 47 28.36 17.86 3.39
C VAL A 47 27.78 17.81 4.80
N PHE A 48 26.55 17.30 4.96
CA PHE A 48 25.91 17.17 6.26
C PHE A 48 26.70 16.27 7.24
N LEU A 49 27.30 15.19 6.74
CA LEU A 49 28.16 14.31 7.50
C LEU A 49 29.51 14.97 7.86
N PHE A 50 30.04 15.82 6.99
CA PHE A 50 31.34 16.46 7.18
C PHE A 50 31.29 17.66 8.14
N PHE A 51 30.29 18.54 7.98
CA PHE A 51 30.12 19.72 8.85
C PHE A 51 29.55 19.41 10.23
N GLY A 52 28.84 18.32 10.42
CA GLY A 52 28.28 17.90 11.73
C GLY A 52 29.29 17.36 12.74
N ARG A 53 30.63 17.49 12.53
CA ARG A 53 31.64 16.79 13.33
C ARG A 53 32.72 17.66 13.96
N ARG A 54 32.77 17.59 15.28
CA ARG A 54 33.99 17.71 16.04
C ARG A 54 34.69 16.32 16.08
N LYS A 55 35.86 16.19 15.45
CA LYS A 55 36.91 15.15 15.66
C LYS A 55 36.58 13.64 15.73
N GLU A 56 35.49 13.11 15.28
CA GLU A 56 35.31 11.64 15.24
C GLU A 56 35.72 11.02 13.90
N SER A 57 36.38 9.89 13.95
CA SER A 57 37.23 9.31 12.92
C SER A 57 36.66 9.33 11.47
N ARG A 58 37.53 9.75 10.53
CA ARG A 58 37.33 9.66 9.06
C ARG A 58 36.72 8.32 8.60
N ARG A 59 37.09 7.22 9.28
CA ARG A 59 36.55 5.87 8.97
C ARG A 59 35.03 5.75 9.12
N ARG A 60 34.44 6.34 10.15
CA ARG A 60 32.95 6.30 10.34
C ARG A 60 32.24 7.17 9.32
N ALA A 61 32.81 8.29 8.89
CA ALA A 61 32.26 9.13 7.84
C ALA A 61 32.24 8.41 6.49
N VAL A 62 33.35 7.74 6.14
CA VAL A 62 33.45 6.92 4.93
C VAL A 62 32.45 5.77 4.96
N ALA A 63 32.30 5.07 6.09
CA ALA A 63 31.34 3.98 6.22
C ALA A 63 29.87 4.46 6.03
N ILE A 64 29.50 5.61 6.59
CA ILE A 64 28.15 6.16 6.40
C ILE A 64 27.94 6.59 4.95
N LEU A 65 28.94 7.22 4.32
CA LEU A 65 28.86 7.59 2.90
C LEU A 65 28.71 6.34 2.01
N ALA A 66 29.45 5.28 2.31
CA ALA A 66 29.32 4.00 1.60
C ALA A 66 27.93 3.38 1.77
N LEU A 67 27.33 3.47 2.97
CA LEU A 67 25.95 3.03 3.20
C LEU A 67 24.91 3.87 2.42
N VAL A 68 25.10 5.19 2.33
CA VAL A 68 24.23 6.04 1.50
C VAL A 68 24.35 5.67 0.03
N LEU A 69 25.57 5.50 -0.47
CA LEU A 69 25.83 5.05 -1.84
C LEU A 69 25.18 3.69 -2.12
N ALA A 70 25.36 2.73 -1.23
CA ALA A 70 24.73 1.42 -1.37
C ALA A 70 23.18 1.51 -1.40
N ALA A 71 22.58 2.30 -0.51
CA ALA A 71 21.13 2.52 -0.50
C ALA A 71 20.63 3.17 -1.80
N VAL A 72 21.36 4.14 -2.33
CA VAL A 72 21.08 4.78 -3.62
C VAL A 72 21.15 3.77 -4.77
N CYS A 73 22.22 2.98 -4.83
CA CYS A 73 22.36 1.94 -5.85
C CYS A 73 21.23 0.90 -5.79
N VAL A 74 20.89 0.43 -4.59
CA VAL A 74 19.79 -0.52 -4.37
C VAL A 74 18.48 0.09 -4.81
N ALA A 75 18.20 1.36 -4.47
CA ALA A 75 16.97 2.04 -4.86
C ALA A 75 16.82 2.15 -6.39
N LEU A 76 17.89 2.56 -7.07
CA LEU A 76 17.90 2.69 -8.53
C LEU A 76 17.76 1.34 -9.23
N LEU A 77 18.51 0.33 -8.80
CA LEU A 77 18.46 -1.02 -9.37
C LEU A 77 17.09 -1.67 -9.13
N TYR A 78 16.54 -1.52 -7.93
CA TYR A 78 15.24 -2.05 -7.59
C TYR A 78 14.12 -1.35 -8.37
N GLY A 79 14.12 -0.02 -8.44
CA GLY A 79 13.16 0.76 -9.20
C GLY A 79 13.19 0.43 -10.69
N TRP A 80 14.40 0.36 -11.27
CA TRP A 80 14.59 -0.04 -12.67
C TRP A 80 14.11 -1.47 -12.95
N SER A 81 14.51 -2.42 -12.11
CA SER A 81 14.09 -3.82 -12.23
C SER A 81 12.57 -3.97 -12.09
N PHE A 82 11.97 -3.22 -11.16
CA PHE A 82 10.53 -3.22 -10.96
C PHE A 82 9.78 -2.63 -12.17
N SER A 83 10.22 -1.48 -12.69
CA SER A 83 9.64 -0.87 -13.89
C SER A 83 9.68 -1.84 -15.09
N LYS A 84 10.86 -2.38 -15.37
CA LYS A 84 11.06 -3.29 -16.50
C LYS A 84 10.25 -4.59 -16.38
N ASN A 85 10.28 -5.23 -15.22
CA ASN A 85 9.70 -6.57 -15.04
C ASN A 85 8.22 -6.55 -14.66
N ARG A 86 7.71 -5.41 -14.18
CA ARG A 86 6.33 -5.31 -13.66
C ARG A 86 5.45 -4.32 -14.39
N ILE A 87 6.03 -3.32 -15.03
CA ILE A 87 5.27 -2.32 -15.78
C ILE A 87 5.45 -2.57 -17.27
N GLU A 88 6.66 -2.38 -17.81
CA GLU A 88 6.93 -2.49 -19.24
C GLU A 88 6.57 -3.88 -19.80
N LYS A 89 6.93 -4.96 -19.06
CA LYS A 89 6.61 -6.34 -19.49
C LYS A 89 5.11 -6.55 -19.73
N TYR A 90 4.27 -6.03 -18.83
CA TYR A 90 2.82 -6.23 -18.94
C TYR A 90 2.15 -5.20 -19.84
N GLN A 91 2.69 -4.00 -19.96
CA GLN A 91 2.23 -3.03 -20.95
C GLN A 91 2.48 -3.53 -22.40
N ALA A 92 3.52 -4.32 -22.61
CA ALA A 92 3.79 -4.95 -23.90
C ALA A 92 2.71 -5.95 -24.36
N LEU A 93 1.86 -6.44 -23.45
CA LEU A 93 0.70 -7.28 -23.80
C LEU A 93 -0.48 -6.47 -24.38
N ALA A 94 -0.42 -5.15 -24.32
CA ALA A 94 -1.41 -4.28 -24.94
C ALA A 94 -1.08 -4.10 -26.45
N ASP A 95 -0.94 -5.21 -27.16
CA ASP A 95 -0.62 -5.30 -28.58
C ASP A 95 -1.84 -5.38 -29.51
N GLY A 96 -3.03 -5.49 -28.90
CA GLY A 96 -4.31 -5.64 -29.58
C GLY A 96 -4.65 -7.07 -29.98
N GLU A 97 -3.80 -8.04 -29.58
CA GLU A 97 -4.09 -9.46 -29.79
C GLU A 97 -4.92 -10.02 -28.62
N GLU A 98 -5.54 -11.18 -28.87
CA GLU A 98 -6.33 -11.88 -27.86
C GLU A 98 -5.44 -12.85 -27.10
N HIS A 99 -5.41 -12.71 -25.77
CA HIS A 99 -4.59 -13.53 -24.88
C HIS A 99 -5.44 -14.44 -24.00
N ASN A 100 -4.98 -15.66 -23.77
CA ASN A 100 -5.60 -16.56 -22.79
C ASN A 100 -5.03 -16.30 -21.40
N ALA A 101 -5.88 -15.85 -20.49
CA ALA A 101 -5.48 -15.47 -19.15
C ALA A 101 -6.24 -16.28 -18.09
N VAL A 102 -5.51 -16.64 -17.02
CA VAL A 102 -6.06 -17.24 -15.82
C VAL A 102 -5.73 -16.35 -14.64
N GLY A 103 -6.72 -16.08 -13.83
CA GLY A 103 -6.55 -15.24 -12.65
C GLY A 103 -7.68 -15.40 -11.64
N TYR A 104 -7.56 -14.76 -10.49
CA TYR A 104 -8.63 -14.74 -9.51
C TYR A 104 -9.14 -13.32 -9.23
N VAL A 105 -10.43 -13.22 -8.91
CA VAL A 105 -11.07 -11.95 -8.56
C VAL A 105 -10.47 -11.42 -7.27
N SER A 106 -9.81 -10.27 -7.35
CA SER A 106 -9.22 -9.61 -6.17
C SER A 106 -10.18 -8.64 -5.51
N GLU A 107 -11.00 -7.95 -6.30
CA GLU A 107 -11.94 -6.93 -5.85
C GLU A 107 -13.03 -6.74 -6.91
N VAL A 108 -14.27 -6.65 -6.48
CA VAL A 108 -15.41 -6.32 -7.35
C VAL A 108 -15.55 -4.80 -7.34
N LEU A 109 -15.50 -4.13 -8.51
CA LEU A 109 -15.52 -2.67 -8.59
C LEU A 109 -16.96 -2.14 -8.67
N TYR A 110 -17.70 -2.64 -9.60
CA TYR A 110 -19.13 -2.38 -9.75
C TYR A 110 -19.75 -3.41 -10.69
N GLU A 111 -21.01 -3.69 -10.42
CA GLU A 111 -21.88 -4.52 -11.23
C GLU A 111 -22.98 -3.62 -11.80
N LYS A 112 -23.15 -3.67 -13.10
CA LYS A 112 -24.21 -2.97 -13.82
C LYS A 112 -24.97 -3.96 -14.69
N PRO A 113 -26.24 -3.68 -15.01
CA PRO A 113 -27.02 -4.55 -15.89
C PRO A 113 -26.39 -4.79 -17.26
N TYR A 114 -25.47 -3.91 -17.68
CA TYR A 114 -24.83 -3.95 -19.01
C TYR A 114 -23.31 -4.20 -18.95
N GLY A 115 -22.77 -4.64 -17.82
CA GLY A 115 -21.37 -4.99 -17.69
C GLY A 115 -20.82 -4.77 -16.30
N SER A 116 -19.90 -5.63 -15.91
CA SER A 116 -19.26 -5.60 -14.60
C SER A 116 -17.76 -5.37 -14.76
N SER A 117 -17.16 -4.70 -13.80
CA SER A 117 -15.72 -4.47 -13.78
C SER A 117 -15.10 -5.04 -12.52
N TYR A 118 -14.01 -5.75 -12.69
CA TYR A 118 -13.32 -6.48 -11.65
C TYR A 118 -11.83 -6.15 -11.64
N TYR A 119 -11.23 -6.14 -10.46
CA TYR A 119 -9.78 -6.27 -10.39
C TYR A 119 -9.42 -7.75 -10.30
N ILE A 120 -8.74 -8.24 -11.32
CA ILE A 120 -8.28 -9.63 -11.42
C ILE A 120 -6.78 -9.66 -11.15
N LYS A 121 -6.35 -10.58 -10.31
CA LYS A 121 -4.94 -10.89 -10.17
C LYS A 121 -4.58 -12.07 -11.03
N LEU A 122 -3.79 -11.83 -12.07
CA LEU A 122 -3.36 -12.86 -13.02
C LEU A 122 -2.42 -13.85 -12.35
N ILE A 123 -2.63 -15.11 -12.67
CA ILE A 123 -1.79 -16.27 -12.31
C ILE A 123 -0.95 -16.66 -13.52
N SER A 124 -1.55 -16.68 -14.72
CA SER A 124 -0.86 -16.96 -15.98
C SER A 124 -1.49 -16.21 -17.14
N VAL A 125 -0.67 -15.94 -18.18
CA VAL A 125 -1.09 -15.42 -19.48
C VAL A 125 -0.38 -16.27 -20.50
N ASP A 126 -1.11 -16.84 -21.45
CA ASP A 126 -0.62 -17.75 -22.51
C ASP A 126 0.25 -18.89 -21.98
N GLY A 127 -0.08 -19.40 -20.79
CA GLY A 127 0.67 -20.47 -20.11
C GLY A 127 1.92 -19.98 -19.36
N GLU A 128 2.36 -18.74 -19.51
CA GLU A 128 3.44 -18.15 -18.72
C GLU A 128 2.94 -17.63 -17.37
N LYS A 129 3.72 -17.84 -16.31
CA LYS A 129 3.38 -17.32 -14.98
C LYS A 129 3.33 -15.79 -14.98
N ALA A 130 2.20 -15.25 -14.56
CA ALA A 130 1.97 -13.84 -14.37
C ALA A 130 1.69 -13.54 -12.89
N ASN A 131 2.05 -12.32 -12.44
CA ASN A 131 1.76 -11.87 -11.10
C ASN A 131 1.53 -10.35 -11.14
N VAL A 132 0.47 -9.97 -11.83
CA VAL A 132 0.06 -8.58 -11.99
C VAL A 132 -1.44 -8.46 -11.75
N LYS A 133 -1.88 -7.30 -11.32
CA LYS A 133 -3.29 -6.98 -11.18
C LYS A 133 -3.74 -6.19 -12.40
N ILE A 134 -4.89 -6.58 -12.95
CA ILE A 134 -5.50 -5.92 -14.11
C ILE A 134 -6.90 -5.42 -13.74
N SER A 135 -7.39 -4.44 -14.49
CA SER A 135 -8.81 -4.07 -14.51
C SER A 135 -9.48 -4.81 -15.67
N LEU A 136 -10.37 -5.73 -15.37
CA LEU A 136 -11.10 -6.49 -16.38
C LEU A 136 -12.54 -5.99 -16.47
N SER A 137 -12.97 -5.63 -17.67
CA SER A 137 -14.37 -5.33 -17.98
C SER A 137 -14.98 -6.50 -18.73
N ILE A 138 -16.12 -6.99 -18.22
CA ILE A 138 -16.85 -8.10 -18.84
C ILE A 138 -18.28 -7.62 -19.11
N PRO A 139 -18.69 -7.42 -20.38
CA PRO A 139 -20.07 -7.11 -20.71
C PRO A 139 -20.93 -8.37 -20.42
N PHE A 140 -22.06 -8.18 -19.79
CA PHE A 140 -23.04 -9.24 -19.47
C PHE A 140 -22.54 -10.35 -18.52
N ALA A 141 -21.56 -10.07 -17.66
CA ALA A 141 -21.08 -11.03 -16.67
C ALA A 141 -22.12 -11.30 -15.60
N GLY A 142 -22.26 -12.56 -15.19
CA GLY A 142 -22.89 -12.93 -13.92
C GLY A 142 -22.08 -12.39 -12.71
N GLU A 143 -22.66 -12.48 -11.53
CA GLU A 143 -22.00 -12.08 -10.29
C GLU A 143 -20.80 -12.98 -10.03
N LEU A 144 -19.58 -12.40 -10.04
CA LEU A 144 -18.35 -13.06 -9.62
C LEU A 144 -18.04 -12.69 -8.18
N SER A 145 -17.78 -13.70 -7.38
CA SER A 145 -17.41 -13.49 -5.98
C SER A 145 -15.90 -13.26 -5.83
N PRO A 146 -15.43 -12.52 -4.80
CA PRO A 146 -14.02 -12.39 -4.50
C PRO A 146 -13.35 -13.77 -4.33
N TYR A 147 -12.14 -13.91 -4.89
CA TYR A 147 -11.31 -15.13 -4.90
C TYR A 147 -11.82 -16.28 -5.80
N GLU A 148 -12.85 -16.09 -6.60
CA GLU A 148 -13.13 -17.03 -7.68
C GLU A 148 -12.02 -16.98 -8.71
N GLU A 149 -11.54 -18.16 -9.09
CA GLU A 149 -10.55 -18.33 -10.15
C GLU A 149 -11.27 -18.48 -11.47
N ILE A 150 -10.87 -17.65 -12.43
CA ILE A 150 -11.48 -17.59 -13.75
C ILE A 150 -10.43 -17.76 -14.83
N SER A 151 -10.81 -18.43 -15.91
CA SER A 151 -10.09 -18.48 -17.18
C SER A 151 -10.89 -17.71 -18.22
N PHE A 152 -10.24 -16.84 -18.97
CA PHE A 152 -10.88 -15.95 -19.93
C PHE A 152 -9.94 -15.60 -21.08
N PHE A 153 -10.52 -15.30 -22.22
CA PHE A 153 -9.83 -14.67 -23.33
C PHE A 153 -10.05 -13.17 -23.27
N CYS A 154 -9.01 -12.38 -23.40
CA CYS A 154 -9.11 -10.93 -23.31
C CYS A 154 -8.15 -10.23 -24.26
N VAL A 155 -8.58 -9.05 -24.72
CA VAL A 155 -7.70 -8.09 -25.37
C VAL A 155 -7.26 -7.08 -24.31
N PHE A 156 -5.93 -6.97 -24.17
CA PHE A 156 -5.36 -6.00 -23.24
C PHE A 156 -5.22 -4.62 -23.88
N SER A 157 -5.41 -3.59 -23.07
CA SER A 157 -5.26 -2.19 -23.47
C SER A 157 -4.50 -1.42 -22.40
N GLU A 158 -3.84 -0.35 -22.80
CA GLU A 158 -3.27 0.59 -21.84
C GLU A 158 -4.38 1.27 -21.02
N ASN A 159 -4.05 1.62 -19.79
CA ASN A 159 -4.97 2.37 -18.94
C ASN A 159 -5.22 3.77 -19.53
N GLU A 160 -6.42 4.30 -19.37
CA GLU A 160 -6.70 5.70 -19.70
C GLU A 160 -5.78 6.64 -18.94
N ALA A 161 -5.16 7.61 -19.63
CA ALA A 161 -4.14 8.50 -19.06
C ALA A 161 -4.61 9.22 -17.78
N ASP A 162 -5.88 9.65 -17.72
CA ASP A 162 -6.45 10.34 -16.58
C ASP A 162 -6.59 9.47 -15.33
N TYR A 163 -6.68 8.15 -15.50
CA TYR A 163 -6.87 7.16 -14.44
C TYR A 163 -5.64 6.28 -14.18
N ASP A 164 -4.61 6.35 -15.02
CA ASP A 164 -3.45 5.45 -14.95
C ASP A 164 -2.75 5.49 -13.58
N SER A 165 -2.48 6.68 -13.06
CA SER A 165 -1.87 6.84 -11.74
C SER A 165 -2.73 6.24 -10.61
N TYR A 166 -4.06 6.41 -10.68
CA TYR A 166 -4.96 5.82 -9.72
C TYR A 166 -4.99 4.30 -9.82
N LEU A 167 -5.06 3.75 -11.03
CA LEU A 167 -5.03 2.30 -11.28
C LEU A 167 -3.71 1.70 -10.83
N LYS A 168 -2.58 2.32 -11.14
CA LYS A 168 -1.26 1.92 -10.65
C LYS A 168 -1.18 1.95 -9.11
N SER A 169 -1.82 2.90 -8.43
CA SER A 169 -1.88 2.91 -6.96
C SER A 169 -2.58 1.67 -6.39
N LYS A 170 -3.50 1.07 -7.16
CA LYS A 170 -4.17 -0.20 -6.84
C LYS A 170 -3.36 -1.44 -7.28
N GLY A 171 -2.20 -1.22 -7.91
CA GLY A 171 -1.36 -2.26 -8.48
C GLY A 171 -1.83 -2.76 -9.85
N VAL A 172 -2.74 -2.04 -10.50
CA VAL A 172 -3.26 -2.33 -11.83
C VAL A 172 -2.36 -1.67 -12.86
N VAL A 173 -1.77 -2.46 -13.75
CA VAL A 173 -0.79 -1.99 -14.74
C VAL A 173 -1.44 -1.81 -16.11
N ILE A 174 -2.37 -2.70 -16.46
CA ILE A 174 -3.09 -2.70 -17.74
C ILE A 174 -4.57 -2.98 -17.50
N SER A 175 -5.40 -2.58 -18.45
CA SER A 175 -6.82 -2.91 -18.50
C SER A 175 -7.07 -4.01 -19.54
N GLY A 176 -8.15 -4.73 -19.41
CA GLY A 176 -8.55 -5.73 -20.38
C GLY A 176 -10.07 -5.80 -20.55
N THR A 177 -10.50 -6.27 -21.71
CA THR A 177 -11.91 -6.55 -21.98
C THR A 177 -12.01 -8.02 -22.40
N ALA A 178 -12.89 -8.75 -21.74
CA ALA A 178 -13.20 -10.13 -22.07
C ALA A 178 -14.70 -10.24 -22.41
N GLU A 179 -15.03 -11.02 -23.42
CA GLU A 179 -16.43 -11.25 -23.80
C GLU A 179 -17.04 -12.39 -23.00
N ASP A 180 -16.23 -13.39 -22.64
CA ASP A 180 -16.68 -14.57 -21.91
C ASP A 180 -15.63 -15.04 -20.91
N PHE A 181 -16.04 -15.81 -19.92
CA PHE A 181 -15.16 -16.41 -18.92
C PHE A 181 -15.71 -17.74 -18.42
N SER A 182 -14.83 -18.58 -17.90
CA SER A 182 -15.19 -19.81 -17.20
C SER A 182 -14.64 -19.81 -15.79
N VAL A 183 -15.46 -20.14 -14.80
CA VAL A 183 -15.02 -20.31 -13.42
C VAL A 183 -14.33 -21.66 -13.29
N THR A 184 -13.07 -21.65 -12.92
CA THR A 184 -12.23 -22.85 -12.81
C THR A 184 -12.08 -23.34 -11.37
N GLY A 185 -12.28 -22.48 -10.39
CA GLY A 185 -12.14 -22.85 -8.99
C GLY A 185 -12.24 -21.67 -8.03
N THR A 186 -11.70 -21.87 -6.83
CA THR A 186 -11.65 -20.84 -5.79
C THR A 186 -10.23 -20.75 -5.23
N HIS A 187 -9.65 -19.57 -5.31
CA HIS A 187 -8.30 -19.31 -4.80
C HIS A 187 -8.35 -18.88 -3.33
N ARG A 188 -8.30 -19.84 -2.40
CA ARG A 188 -8.33 -19.56 -0.95
C ARG A 188 -6.96 -19.08 -0.45
N ARG A 189 -6.91 -17.84 0.02
CA ARG A 189 -5.85 -17.36 0.93
C ARG A 189 -6.37 -17.38 2.36
N GLU A 190 -6.06 -18.42 3.12
CA GLU A 190 -6.62 -18.67 4.47
C GLU A 190 -6.51 -17.47 5.43
N LEU A 191 -5.39 -16.75 5.44
CA LEU A 191 -5.21 -15.59 6.34
C LEU A 191 -6.05 -14.36 5.93
N LEU A 192 -6.28 -14.14 4.63
CA LEU A 192 -7.08 -13.03 4.13
C LEU A 192 -8.58 -13.33 4.24
N SER A 193 -8.99 -14.58 4.03
CA SER A 193 -10.38 -15.01 4.19
C SER A 193 -10.85 -14.81 5.63
N TRP A 194 -9.98 -15.03 6.62
CA TRP A 194 -10.33 -14.76 8.01
C TRP A 194 -10.61 -13.28 8.29
N ALA A 195 -9.79 -12.37 7.75
CA ALA A 195 -10.03 -10.93 7.88
C ALA A 195 -11.32 -10.48 7.19
N GLU A 196 -11.66 -11.10 6.06
CA GLU A 196 -12.90 -10.85 5.34
C GLU A 196 -14.12 -11.37 6.09
N ASN A 197 -14.04 -12.56 6.67
CA ASN A 197 -15.09 -13.09 7.52
C ASN A 197 -15.38 -12.16 8.70
N ILE A 198 -14.33 -11.57 9.31
CA ILE A 198 -14.51 -10.59 10.38
C ILE A 198 -15.17 -9.32 9.86
N ARG A 199 -14.76 -8.81 8.70
CA ARG A 199 -15.40 -7.62 8.08
C ARG A 199 -16.87 -7.90 7.77
N ALA A 200 -17.18 -9.06 7.19
CA ALA A 200 -18.52 -9.49 6.89
C ALA A 200 -19.37 -9.62 8.17
N TRP A 201 -18.78 -10.18 9.23
CA TRP A 201 -19.43 -10.27 10.54
C TRP A 201 -19.72 -8.89 11.14
N ILE A 202 -18.76 -7.95 11.06
CA ILE A 202 -18.97 -6.55 11.50
C ILE A 202 -20.09 -5.90 10.70
N ALA A 203 -20.05 -6.03 9.37
CA ALA A 203 -21.06 -5.47 8.47
C ALA A 203 -22.47 -6.03 8.78
N GLY A 204 -22.59 -7.35 8.94
CA GLY A 204 -23.84 -8.01 9.29
C GLY A 204 -24.42 -7.58 10.63
N ASN A 205 -23.56 -7.36 11.63
CA ASN A 205 -24.01 -6.84 12.92
C ASN A 205 -24.50 -5.39 12.79
N PHE A 206 -23.78 -4.53 12.07
CA PHE A 206 -24.25 -3.15 11.85
C PHE A 206 -25.56 -3.12 11.06
N GLU A 207 -25.72 -3.96 10.04
CA GLU A 207 -26.97 -4.06 9.29
C GLU A 207 -28.12 -4.53 10.21
N THR A 208 -27.87 -5.47 11.10
CA THR A 208 -28.89 -6.01 12.01
C THR A 208 -29.32 -5.00 13.08
N TYR A 209 -28.39 -4.25 13.67
CA TYR A 209 -28.68 -3.38 14.82
C TYR A 209 -28.90 -1.91 14.45
N ILE A 210 -28.30 -1.41 13.36
CA ILE A 210 -28.42 -0.03 12.91
C ILE A 210 -29.33 0.04 11.69
N GLY A 211 -29.06 -0.84 10.69
CA GLY A 211 -29.77 -0.92 9.43
C GLY A 211 -29.49 0.22 8.45
N GLY A 212 -29.86 0.02 7.19
CA GLY A 212 -29.88 1.05 6.18
C GLY A 212 -28.54 1.69 5.83
N ARG A 213 -28.56 2.97 5.45
CA ARG A 213 -27.38 3.73 5.01
C ARG A 213 -26.35 3.93 6.11
N GLU A 214 -26.79 4.03 7.35
CA GLU A 214 -25.98 4.24 8.54
C GLU A 214 -25.10 3.02 8.86
N ALA A 215 -25.61 1.82 8.64
CA ALA A 215 -24.86 0.57 8.78
C ALA A 215 -23.70 0.50 7.80
N GLY A 216 -23.95 0.80 6.52
CA GLY A 216 -22.92 0.87 5.49
C GLY A 216 -21.84 1.92 5.79
N PHE A 217 -22.26 3.09 6.30
CA PHE A 217 -21.34 4.14 6.71
C PHE A 217 -20.47 3.74 7.91
N ALA A 218 -21.08 3.13 8.95
CA ALA A 218 -20.34 2.65 10.13
C ALA A 218 -19.34 1.55 9.75
N THR A 219 -19.73 0.63 8.86
CA THR A 219 -18.86 -0.41 8.32
C THR A 219 -17.65 0.19 7.59
N ALA A 220 -17.90 1.15 6.68
CA ALA A 220 -16.83 1.81 5.94
C ALA A 220 -15.86 2.56 6.85
N LEU A 221 -16.36 3.24 7.87
CA LEU A 221 -15.57 3.98 8.84
C LEU A 221 -14.68 3.07 9.69
N LEU A 222 -15.15 1.89 10.08
CA LEU A 222 -14.41 0.99 10.96
C LEU A 222 -13.46 0.06 10.20
N THR A 223 -13.90 -0.46 9.05
CA THR A 223 -13.15 -1.50 8.31
C THR A 223 -12.42 -0.96 7.07
N GLY A 224 -12.79 0.23 6.61
CA GLY A 224 -12.34 0.79 5.33
C GLY A 224 -13.01 0.19 4.10
N ASN A 225 -13.91 -0.77 4.29
CA ASN A 225 -14.68 -1.34 3.19
C ASN A 225 -15.78 -0.36 2.76
N ARG A 226 -15.66 0.14 1.52
CA ARG A 226 -16.58 1.11 0.93
C ARG A 226 -17.65 0.47 0.04
N ASP A 227 -17.63 -0.85 -0.11
CA ASP A 227 -18.55 -1.56 -0.99
C ASP A 227 -19.97 -1.56 -0.41
N THR A 228 -20.09 -1.46 0.92
CA THR A 228 -21.34 -1.34 1.64
C THR A 228 -21.96 0.07 1.63
N LEU A 229 -21.23 1.07 1.07
CA LEU A 229 -21.73 2.44 1.00
C LEU A 229 -22.71 2.64 -0.15
N ASP A 230 -23.83 3.27 0.16
CA ASP A 230 -24.77 3.75 -0.86
C ASP A 230 -24.04 4.64 -1.88
N GLY A 231 -24.23 4.34 -3.17
CA GLY A 231 -23.60 5.06 -4.27
C GLY A 231 -23.90 6.56 -4.28
N GLN A 232 -25.11 6.98 -3.88
CA GLN A 232 -25.47 8.39 -3.77
C GLN A 232 -24.71 9.08 -2.64
N LEU A 233 -24.58 8.42 -1.50
CA LEU A 233 -23.79 8.93 -0.37
C LEU A 233 -22.32 9.07 -0.76
N ARG A 234 -21.76 8.08 -1.43
CA ARG A 234 -20.37 8.11 -1.94
C ARG A 234 -20.13 9.28 -2.89
N LEU A 235 -21.07 9.54 -3.82
CA LEU A 235 -21.01 10.67 -4.72
C LEU A 235 -21.12 12.02 -4.00
N ALA A 236 -22.00 12.12 -3.00
CA ALA A 236 -22.14 13.33 -2.18
C ALA A 236 -20.82 13.67 -1.45
N TYR A 237 -20.21 12.69 -0.79
CA TYR A 237 -18.90 12.88 -0.14
C TYR A 237 -17.80 13.24 -1.13
N LYS A 238 -17.81 12.67 -2.34
CA LYS A 238 -16.87 13.02 -3.41
C LYS A 238 -17.03 14.48 -3.85
N ARG A 239 -18.27 14.92 -4.07
CA ARG A 239 -18.58 16.31 -4.47
C ARG A 239 -18.21 17.34 -3.41
N LEU A 240 -18.35 16.99 -2.14
CA LEU A 240 -17.96 17.82 -1.01
C LEU A 240 -16.45 17.81 -0.71
N GLY A 241 -15.65 17.04 -1.44
CA GLY A 241 -14.21 16.87 -1.16
C GLY A 241 -13.92 16.05 0.12
N LEU A 242 -14.94 15.42 0.71
CA LEU A 242 -14.87 14.70 1.98
C LEU A 242 -14.57 13.19 1.83
N SER A 243 -14.14 12.76 0.64
CA SER A 243 -13.81 11.34 0.38
C SER A 243 -12.74 10.78 1.31
N HIS A 244 -11.88 11.63 1.86
CA HIS A 244 -10.85 11.24 2.82
C HIS A 244 -11.43 10.82 4.19
N ILE A 245 -12.63 11.28 4.57
CA ILE A 245 -13.30 10.88 5.80
C ILE A 245 -13.79 9.44 5.71
N LEU A 246 -14.20 9.00 4.51
CA LEU A 246 -14.64 7.63 4.25
C LEU A 246 -13.46 6.64 4.16
N ALA A 247 -12.23 7.14 4.13
CA ALA A 247 -11.05 6.32 4.20
C ALA A 247 -10.64 6.11 5.66
N VAL A 248 -10.48 4.85 6.07
CA VAL A 248 -9.85 4.59 7.37
C VAL A 248 -8.46 5.21 7.36
N SER A 249 -8.22 6.08 8.32
CA SER A 249 -6.99 6.85 8.43
C SER A 249 -6.14 6.38 9.62
N GLY A 250 -4.88 6.81 9.64
CA GLY A 250 -4.03 6.60 10.80
C GLY A 250 -4.58 7.19 12.09
N LEU A 251 -5.46 8.21 12.00
CA LEU A 251 -6.14 8.79 13.15
C LEU A 251 -7.06 7.77 13.84
N HIS A 252 -7.84 7.01 13.08
CA HIS A 252 -8.72 5.96 13.63
C HIS A 252 -7.91 4.93 14.42
N LEU A 253 -6.81 4.43 13.84
CA LEU A 253 -5.90 3.52 14.54
C LEU A 253 -5.32 4.17 15.81
N SER A 254 -4.89 5.44 15.73
CA SER A 254 -4.30 6.15 16.87
C SER A 254 -5.29 6.34 18.00
N VAL A 255 -6.56 6.65 17.70
CA VAL A 255 -7.62 6.80 18.69
C VAL A 255 -7.94 5.45 19.37
N ILE A 256 -8.05 4.38 18.60
CA ILE A 256 -8.34 3.04 19.13
C ILE A 256 -7.20 2.56 20.04
N VAL A 257 -5.96 2.65 19.54
CA VAL A 257 -4.77 2.19 20.29
C VAL A 257 -4.51 3.09 21.51
N GLY A 258 -4.68 4.42 21.36
CA GLY A 258 -4.54 5.38 22.46
C GLY A 258 -5.60 5.17 23.54
N GLY A 259 -6.84 4.90 23.15
CA GLY A 259 -7.93 4.53 24.07
C GLY A 259 -7.63 3.23 24.83
N ALA A 260 -7.15 2.21 24.13
CA ALA A 260 -6.73 0.95 24.71
C ALA A 260 -5.54 1.14 25.69
N ASP A 261 -4.52 1.93 25.30
CA ASP A 261 -3.39 2.28 26.17
C ASP A 261 -3.85 3.00 27.44
N PHE A 262 -4.76 3.99 27.30
CA PHE A 262 -5.34 4.71 28.43
C PHE A 262 -6.09 3.79 29.38
N LEU A 263 -6.92 2.88 28.87
CA LEU A 263 -7.65 1.91 29.70
C LEU A 263 -6.70 0.96 30.40
N MET A 264 -5.70 0.43 29.69
CA MET A 264 -4.74 -0.51 30.27
C MET A 264 -3.81 0.14 31.30
N ARG A 265 -3.58 1.45 31.23
CA ARG A 265 -2.85 2.20 32.28
C ARG A 265 -3.63 2.27 33.61
N LYS A 266 -4.96 2.23 33.56
CA LYS A 266 -5.80 2.17 34.75
C LYS A 266 -5.86 0.78 35.39
N LEU A 267 -5.60 -0.24 34.58
CA LEU A 267 -5.47 -1.61 35.04
C LEU A 267 -4.02 -1.82 35.52
N THR A 268 -3.80 -2.52 36.62
CA THR A 268 -2.48 -2.82 37.19
C THR A 268 -1.70 -3.86 36.35
N VAL A 269 -1.64 -3.62 35.01
CA VAL A 269 -0.98 -4.50 34.03
C VAL A 269 0.48 -4.06 33.86
N SER A 270 1.41 -5.03 33.87
CA SER A 270 2.81 -4.72 33.63
C SER A 270 3.04 -4.09 32.25
N LYS A 271 3.99 -3.16 32.18
CA LYS A 271 4.34 -2.43 30.94
C LYS A 271 4.61 -3.35 29.75
N ARG A 272 5.27 -4.50 29.98
CA ARG A 272 5.55 -5.49 28.92
C ARG A 272 4.27 -6.10 28.35
N LYS A 273 3.35 -6.55 29.22
CA LYS A 273 2.07 -7.15 28.78
C LYS A 273 1.20 -6.13 28.04
N LYS A 274 1.14 -4.88 28.56
CA LYS A 274 0.43 -3.78 27.91
C LYS A 274 0.94 -3.54 26.49
N ASN A 275 2.25 -3.32 26.32
CA ASN A 275 2.82 -3.00 25.02
C ASN A 275 2.70 -4.18 24.04
N ALA A 276 2.86 -5.44 24.51
CA ALA A 276 2.63 -6.62 23.69
C ALA A 276 1.19 -6.69 23.17
N PHE A 277 0.21 -6.44 24.05
CA PHE A 277 -1.19 -6.39 23.65
C PHE A 277 -1.46 -5.27 22.61
N LEU A 278 -0.90 -4.07 22.80
CA LEU A 278 -1.08 -2.97 21.87
C LEU A 278 -0.46 -3.27 20.51
N LEU A 279 0.68 -3.94 20.46
CA LEU A 279 1.29 -4.39 19.19
C LEU A 279 0.40 -5.39 18.45
N VAL A 280 -0.20 -6.34 19.16
CA VAL A 280 -1.17 -7.28 18.57
C VAL A 280 -2.41 -6.55 18.09
N LEU A 281 -2.94 -5.61 18.87
CA LEU A 281 -4.10 -4.77 18.48
C LEU A 281 -3.83 -3.95 17.22
N ILE A 282 -2.64 -3.34 17.11
CA ILE A 282 -2.21 -2.58 15.92
C ILE A 282 -2.21 -3.48 14.68
N LEU A 283 -1.59 -4.66 14.79
CA LEU A 283 -1.52 -5.61 13.67
C LEU A 283 -2.92 -6.12 13.27
N PHE A 284 -3.74 -6.45 14.25
CA PHE A 284 -5.12 -6.90 14.05
C PHE A 284 -5.96 -5.85 13.32
N PHE A 285 -5.90 -4.59 13.77
CA PHE A 285 -6.63 -3.50 13.11
C PHE A 285 -6.13 -3.24 11.70
N ALA A 286 -4.80 -3.22 11.48
CA ALA A 286 -4.24 -3.05 10.14
C ALA A 286 -4.70 -4.16 9.17
N MET A 287 -4.85 -5.39 9.66
CA MET A 287 -5.33 -6.54 8.90
C MET A 287 -6.82 -6.39 8.54
N ILE A 288 -7.67 -5.98 9.49
CA ILE A 288 -9.08 -5.68 9.24
C ILE A 288 -9.22 -4.56 8.19
N CYS A 289 -8.38 -3.53 8.23
CA CYS A 289 -8.39 -2.43 7.24
C CYS A 289 -7.70 -2.79 5.91
N GLY A 290 -7.36 -4.06 5.66
CA GLY A 290 -6.73 -4.52 4.43
C GLY A 290 -5.36 -3.92 4.14
N PHE A 291 -4.63 -3.49 5.18
CA PHE A 291 -3.32 -2.85 5.06
C PHE A 291 -3.31 -1.66 4.08
N SER A 292 -4.36 -0.82 4.11
CA SER A 292 -4.36 0.43 3.32
C SER A 292 -3.12 1.27 3.66
N SER A 293 -2.58 2.03 2.71
CA SER A 293 -1.28 2.72 2.86
C SER A 293 -1.25 3.65 4.08
N SER A 294 -2.33 4.39 4.34
CA SER A 294 -2.44 5.28 5.50
C SER A 294 -2.44 4.52 6.83
N VAL A 295 -3.19 3.41 6.93
CA VAL A 295 -3.25 2.58 8.14
C VAL A 295 -1.93 1.85 8.35
N THR A 296 -1.33 1.30 7.28
CA THR A 296 -0.05 0.60 7.34
C THR A 296 1.06 1.53 7.83
N ARG A 297 1.12 2.77 7.32
CA ARG A 297 2.07 3.78 7.79
C ARG A 297 1.91 4.05 9.28
N ALA A 298 0.68 4.31 9.74
CA ALA A 298 0.40 4.54 11.14
C ALA A 298 0.68 3.31 12.02
N ALA A 299 0.37 2.11 11.53
CA ALA A 299 0.64 0.86 12.23
C ALA A 299 2.15 0.63 12.43
N ILE A 300 2.97 0.89 11.42
CA ILE A 300 4.43 0.79 11.54
C ILE A 300 4.95 1.83 12.53
N MET A 301 4.50 3.08 12.44
CA MET A 301 4.94 4.14 13.35
C MET A 301 4.56 3.88 14.81
N LEU A 302 3.31 3.48 15.08
CA LEU A 302 2.85 3.12 16.42
C LEU A 302 3.52 1.83 16.90
N GLY A 303 3.72 0.86 16.01
CA GLY A 303 4.45 -0.37 16.31
C GLY A 303 5.88 -0.08 16.77
N LEU A 304 6.60 0.79 16.04
CA LEU A 304 7.94 1.23 16.43
C LEU A 304 7.94 2.00 17.76
N PHE A 305 6.91 2.82 18.02
CA PHE A 305 6.77 3.54 19.28
C PHE A 305 6.65 2.57 20.47
N TYR A 306 5.71 1.62 20.43
CA TYR A 306 5.52 0.66 21.51
C TYR A 306 6.66 -0.36 21.62
N LEU A 307 7.31 -0.71 20.50
CA LEU A 307 8.50 -1.55 20.50
C LEU A 307 9.68 -0.83 21.19
N ALA A 308 9.92 0.45 20.86
CA ALA A 308 10.96 1.25 21.52
C ALA A 308 10.68 1.37 23.03
N GLU A 309 9.41 1.59 23.42
CA GLU A 309 9.02 1.62 24.83
C GLU A 309 9.27 0.27 25.54
N LEU A 310 9.08 -0.86 24.85
CA LEU A 310 9.36 -2.19 25.34
C LEU A 310 10.85 -2.44 25.58
N LEU A 311 11.68 -1.91 24.68
CA LEU A 311 13.15 -2.01 24.73
C LEU A 311 13.78 -0.95 25.66
N GLY A 312 12.99 -0.03 26.21
CA GLY A 312 13.50 1.07 27.05
C GLY A 312 14.21 2.18 26.26
N GLU A 313 13.98 2.23 24.94
CA GLU A 313 14.55 3.23 24.04
C GLU A 313 13.56 4.38 23.77
N ARG A 314 14.08 5.50 23.23
CA ARG A 314 13.25 6.63 22.80
C ARG A 314 12.93 6.50 21.33
N SER A 315 11.64 6.64 20.99
CA SER A 315 11.21 6.73 19.59
C SER A 315 11.37 8.15 19.06
N ASP A 316 11.70 8.29 17.78
CA ASP A 316 11.72 9.55 17.05
C ASP A 316 10.69 9.48 15.93
N SER A 317 9.69 10.39 15.96
CA SER A 317 8.55 10.34 15.04
C SER A 317 8.96 10.52 13.58
N LEU A 318 9.94 11.41 13.31
CA LEU A 318 10.41 11.66 11.95
C LEU A 318 11.12 10.43 11.37
N THR A 319 12.03 9.83 12.15
CA THR A 319 12.72 8.61 11.75
C THR A 319 11.75 7.45 11.54
N SER A 320 10.75 7.32 12.41
CA SER A 320 9.70 6.29 12.30
C SER A 320 8.84 6.49 11.04
N LEU A 321 8.50 7.74 10.69
CA LEU A 321 7.77 8.06 9.47
C LEU A 321 8.56 7.67 8.23
N ILE A 322 9.81 8.13 8.13
CA ILE A 322 10.66 7.86 6.98
C ILE A 322 10.92 6.35 6.84
N PHE A 323 11.14 5.65 7.96
CA PHE A 323 11.28 4.20 7.97
C PHE A 323 10.01 3.49 7.48
N ALA A 324 8.82 3.93 7.94
CA ALA A 324 7.54 3.37 7.51
C ALA A 324 7.33 3.52 6.00
N VAL A 325 7.55 4.72 5.45
CA VAL A 325 7.42 4.98 4.02
C VAL A 325 8.42 4.14 3.22
N THR A 326 9.68 4.06 3.65
CA THR A 326 10.71 3.23 3.00
C THR A 326 10.28 1.76 2.97
N LEU A 327 9.82 1.22 4.09
CA LEU A 327 9.40 -0.17 4.19
C LEU A 327 8.19 -0.47 3.29
N ILE A 328 7.22 0.44 3.24
CA ILE A 328 6.06 0.32 2.36
C ILE A 328 6.49 0.31 0.90
N LEU A 329 7.37 1.20 0.48
CA LEU A 329 7.87 1.27 -0.90
C LEU A 329 8.69 0.03 -1.30
N ILE A 330 9.42 -0.58 -0.38
CA ILE A 330 10.14 -1.84 -0.62
C ILE A 330 9.15 -3.00 -0.83
N VAL A 331 8.12 -3.10 0.02
CA VAL A 331 7.16 -4.22 -0.01
C VAL A 331 6.10 -4.02 -1.09
N ARG A 332 5.67 -2.79 -1.29
CA ARG A 332 4.61 -2.40 -2.24
C ARG A 332 5.04 -1.20 -3.10
N PRO A 333 5.86 -1.39 -4.12
CA PRO A 333 6.39 -0.30 -4.95
C PRO A 333 5.31 0.58 -5.58
N PHE A 334 4.18 0.00 -5.99
CA PHE A 334 3.04 0.74 -6.54
C PHE A 334 2.43 1.77 -5.57
N SER A 335 2.71 1.66 -4.26
CA SER A 335 2.26 2.66 -3.28
C SER A 335 2.85 4.05 -3.54
N VAL A 336 3.85 4.20 -4.42
CA VAL A 336 4.36 5.51 -4.84
C VAL A 336 3.28 6.36 -5.50
N TYR A 337 2.33 5.72 -6.18
CA TYR A 337 1.19 6.39 -6.81
C TYR A 337 0.01 6.64 -5.85
N ASP A 338 0.07 6.12 -4.62
CA ASP A 338 -1.01 6.25 -3.65
C ASP A 338 -0.88 7.56 -2.85
N ALA A 339 -1.82 8.49 -3.06
CA ALA A 339 -1.88 9.73 -2.29
C ALA A 339 -1.96 9.50 -0.77
N GLY A 340 -2.50 8.36 -0.32
CA GLY A 340 -2.55 7.98 1.10
C GLY A 340 -1.19 7.65 1.71
N LEU A 341 -0.15 7.45 0.90
CA LEU A 341 1.22 7.26 1.38
C LEU A 341 1.88 8.61 1.74
N TRP A 342 1.66 9.64 0.95
CA TRP A 342 2.25 10.98 1.09
C TRP A 342 1.42 11.88 2.01
#